data_1f734e290e34513456835a643799022d
#
_entry.id   1f734e290e34513456835a643799022d
#
_cell.length_a   1.000
_cell.length_b   1.000
_cell.length_c   1.000
_cell.angle_alpha   90.00
_cell.angle_beta   90.00
_cell.angle_gamma   90.00
#
_symmetry.space_group_name_H-M   'P 1'
#
loop_
_entity.id
_entity.type
_entity.pdbx_description
1 polymer ?
#
loop_
_entity_poly.entity_id
_entity_poly.type
_entity_poly.pdbx_seq_one_letter_code
_entity_poly.pdbx_strand_id
1 'polypeptide(L)'
;MIVSAAPEPRHHSGKFQGRELGIRHSMTVKPLRILMLEDDPADAELVTETLARSGLSAHVERVDSREAYTQALREFAPDIVLSDHALAEFDARSALQVLQEIRPTAALIVVAGALDEQSAAAFVRAGAEEFVLKSNLARLVPTIEAALSVRRPLERLTPRQLEVLRLMAQGLTTPEIARQLQLSGKTIETHRGEIMKRVGIHDIVGLVRYAVRVGLVSPDS
;
A
#
# COMPACT_ATOMS: atom_id res chain seq x y z
N MET A 1 60.19 -54.69 -27.57
CA MET A 1 59.82 -56.05 -27.12
C MET A 1 59.19 -55.90 -25.77
N ILE A 2 58.06 -56.44 -25.61
CA ILE A 2 57.20 -56.48 -24.42
C ILE A 2 56.45 -55.14 -24.11
N VAL A 3 55.25 -55.13 -24.65
CA VAL A 3 54.17 -54.17 -24.38
C VAL A 3 53.53 -54.56 -23.06
N SER A 4 53.45 -53.65 -22.07
CA SER A 4 52.70 -53.82 -20.85
C SER A 4 51.37 -53.10 -20.97
N ALA A 5 50.28 -53.83 -20.78
CA ALA A 5 48.93 -53.34 -20.85
C ALA A 5 48.55 -52.56 -19.58
N ALA A 6 47.90 -51.41 -19.75
CA ALA A 6 47.29 -50.67 -18.69
C ALA A 6 45.87 -51.24 -18.32
N PRO A 7 45.43 -51.20 -17.06
CA PRO A 7 44.12 -51.71 -16.66
C PRO A 7 43.03 -50.67 -16.93
N GLU A 8 41.84 -51.19 -17.33
CA GLU A 8 40.61 -50.43 -17.56
C GLU A 8 40.03 -49.86 -16.26
N PRO A 9 39.39 -48.67 -16.29
CA PRO A 9 38.66 -48.15 -15.14
C PRO A 9 37.27 -48.78 -15.01
N ARG A 10 37.01 -49.27 -13.83
CA ARG A 10 35.69 -49.84 -13.42
C ARG A 10 34.60 -48.76 -13.40
N HIS A 11 33.54 -48.96 -14.19
CA HIS A 11 32.30 -48.21 -14.10
C HIS A 11 31.64 -48.45 -12.74
N HIS A 12 31.59 -47.38 -11.90
CA HIS A 12 30.67 -47.28 -10.78
C HIS A 12 29.48 -46.45 -11.27
N SER A 13 28.38 -47.16 -11.57
CA SER A 13 27.05 -46.55 -11.78
C SER A 13 26.46 -46.09 -10.45
N GLY A 14 26.83 -44.92 -10.01
CA GLY A 14 26.13 -44.19 -8.96
C GLY A 14 24.93 -43.46 -9.58
N LYS A 15 23.71 -43.99 -9.34
CA LYS A 15 22.46 -43.26 -9.62
C LYS A 15 22.40 -42.02 -8.75
N PHE A 16 22.80 -40.86 -9.29
CA PHE A 16 22.39 -39.58 -8.75
C PHE A 16 20.93 -39.38 -9.16
N GLN A 17 20.01 -39.67 -8.23
CA GLN A 17 18.66 -39.16 -8.30
C GLN A 17 18.73 -37.64 -8.17
N GLY A 18 18.58 -36.95 -9.31
CA GLY A 18 18.34 -35.53 -9.36
C GLY A 18 17.07 -35.23 -8.56
N ARG A 19 17.23 -34.63 -7.37
CA ARG A 19 16.16 -33.88 -6.76
C ARG A 19 15.89 -32.71 -7.69
N GLU A 20 14.86 -32.83 -8.50
CA GLU A 20 14.16 -31.70 -9.06
C GLU A 20 13.74 -30.80 -7.89
N LEU A 21 14.51 -29.76 -7.65
CA LEU A 21 14.07 -28.61 -6.87
C LEU A 21 12.94 -27.96 -7.66
N GLY A 22 11.77 -28.46 -7.32
CA GLY A 22 10.52 -28.13 -7.91
C GLY A 22 10.19 -26.66 -7.75
N ILE A 23 9.53 -26.22 -8.81
CA ILE A 23 8.40 -25.30 -8.77
C ILE A 23 8.78 -23.94 -8.24
N ARG A 24 9.37 -23.13 -9.11
CA ARG A 24 9.05 -21.72 -9.12
C ARG A 24 7.54 -21.62 -9.33
N HIS A 25 6.79 -21.55 -8.23
CA HIS A 25 5.48 -20.95 -8.27
C HIS A 25 5.71 -19.53 -8.81
N SER A 26 5.46 -19.34 -10.08
CA SER A 26 5.18 -18.04 -10.65
C SER A 26 3.88 -17.59 -9.96
N MET A 27 4.01 -17.02 -8.76
CA MET A 27 2.98 -16.15 -8.22
C MET A 27 2.88 -15.03 -9.25
N THR A 28 1.84 -15.04 -10.05
CA THR A 28 1.44 -13.90 -10.86
C THR A 28 1.18 -12.77 -9.87
N VAL A 29 2.22 -11.97 -9.63
CA VAL A 29 2.09 -10.78 -8.80
C VAL A 29 1.14 -9.88 -9.55
N LYS A 30 -0.05 -9.66 -9.00
CA LYS A 30 -1.04 -8.75 -9.58
C LYS A 30 -0.35 -7.39 -9.74
N PRO A 31 -0.41 -6.77 -10.94
CA PRO A 31 0.17 -5.44 -11.15
C PRO A 31 -0.37 -4.45 -10.12
N LEU A 32 0.51 -3.64 -9.58
CA LEU A 32 0.15 -2.57 -8.66
C LEU A 32 -0.72 -1.54 -9.39
N ARG A 33 -1.81 -1.11 -8.77
CA ARG A 33 -2.74 -0.14 -9.35
C ARG A 33 -2.41 1.24 -8.78
N ILE A 34 -1.87 2.10 -9.62
CA ILE A 34 -1.45 3.46 -9.27
C ILE A 34 -2.41 4.44 -9.94
N LEU A 35 -3.10 5.26 -9.15
CA LEU A 35 -3.87 6.39 -9.65
C LEU A 35 -3.00 7.65 -9.53
N MET A 36 -2.80 8.34 -10.63
CA MET A 36 -2.03 9.58 -10.70
C MET A 36 -2.99 10.74 -10.87
N LEU A 37 -2.98 11.66 -9.91
CA LEU A 37 -3.70 12.94 -9.97
C LEU A 37 -2.69 14.03 -10.34
N GLU A 38 -2.67 14.39 -11.61
CA GLU A 38 -1.67 15.28 -12.22
C GLU A 38 -2.28 15.97 -13.45
N ASP A 39 -2.26 17.28 -13.53
CA ASP A 39 -2.80 18.06 -14.65
C ASP A 39 -1.77 18.33 -15.74
N ASP A 40 -0.47 18.37 -15.41
CA ASP A 40 0.60 18.51 -16.40
C ASP A 40 0.97 17.16 -17.06
N PRO A 41 0.76 17.00 -18.38
CA PRO A 41 1.12 15.78 -19.09
C PRO A 41 2.62 15.48 -19.05
N ALA A 42 3.50 16.50 -19.03
CA ALA A 42 4.95 16.30 -19.02
C ALA A 42 5.42 15.73 -17.67
N ASP A 43 4.86 16.22 -16.56
CA ASP A 43 5.13 15.70 -15.23
C ASP A 43 4.59 14.27 -15.07
N ALA A 44 3.40 14.00 -15.60
CA ALA A 44 2.82 12.66 -15.63
C ALA A 44 3.69 11.66 -16.41
N GLU A 45 4.24 12.07 -17.56
CA GLU A 45 5.15 11.25 -18.36
C GLU A 45 6.44 10.95 -17.59
N LEU A 46 7.04 11.97 -16.95
CA LEU A 46 8.25 11.84 -16.14
C LEU A 46 8.09 10.81 -15.01
N VAL A 47 6.98 10.87 -14.28
CA VAL A 47 6.65 9.92 -13.21
C VAL A 47 6.44 8.51 -13.80
N THR A 48 5.68 8.39 -14.89
CA THR A 48 5.38 7.11 -15.55
C THR A 48 6.66 6.43 -16.07
N GLU A 49 7.57 7.19 -16.70
CA GLU A 49 8.87 6.67 -17.13
C GLU A 49 9.74 6.21 -15.96
N THR A 50 9.72 6.95 -14.86
CA THR A 50 10.45 6.58 -13.63
C THR A 50 9.97 5.24 -13.10
N LEU A 51 8.65 5.04 -13.02
CA LEU A 51 8.04 3.78 -12.60
C LEU A 51 8.41 2.63 -13.55
N ALA A 52 8.32 2.86 -14.86
CA ALA A 52 8.65 1.86 -15.87
C ALA A 52 10.14 1.42 -15.81
N ARG A 53 11.06 2.38 -15.65
CA ARG A 53 12.51 2.10 -15.54
C ARG A 53 12.88 1.33 -14.27
N SER A 54 12.09 1.42 -13.22
CA SER A 54 12.35 0.70 -11.97
C SER A 54 12.04 -0.80 -12.03
N GLY A 55 11.36 -1.26 -13.09
CA GLY A 55 10.88 -2.64 -13.20
C GLY A 55 9.65 -2.94 -12.34
N LEU A 56 9.03 -1.94 -11.72
CA LEU A 56 7.80 -2.10 -10.95
C LEU A 56 6.64 -2.49 -11.89
N SER A 57 6.05 -3.66 -11.66
CA SER A 57 4.86 -4.07 -12.42
C SER A 57 3.65 -3.28 -11.92
N ALA A 58 3.27 -2.24 -12.65
CA ALA A 58 2.19 -1.34 -12.29
C ALA A 58 1.25 -1.06 -13.46
N HIS A 59 -0.01 -0.84 -13.14
CA HIS A 59 -1.00 -0.26 -14.03
C HIS A 59 -1.28 1.16 -13.53
N VAL A 60 -0.93 2.15 -14.33
CA VAL A 60 -1.08 3.57 -13.99
C VAL A 60 -2.28 4.13 -14.73
N GLU A 61 -3.18 4.79 -14.00
CA GLU A 61 -4.29 5.57 -14.54
C GLU A 61 -4.08 7.03 -14.13
N ARG A 62 -4.18 7.98 -15.10
CA ARG A 62 -4.04 9.41 -14.83
C ARG A 62 -5.40 10.09 -14.86
N VAL A 63 -5.63 10.97 -13.92
CA VAL A 63 -6.79 11.86 -13.81
C VAL A 63 -6.31 13.27 -13.47
N ASP A 64 -7.10 14.29 -13.83
CA ASP A 64 -6.76 15.71 -13.65
C ASP A 64 -7.89 16.52 -13.01
N SER A 65 -9.01 15.87 -12.66
CA SER A 65 -10.16 16.54 -12.07
C SER A 65 -10.70 15.76 -10.86
N ARG A 66 -11.44 16.45 -9.99
CA ARG A 66 -12.08 15.86 -8.81
C ARG A 66 -13.07 14.76 -9.18
N GLU A 67 -13.85 14.97 -10.23
CA GLU A 67 -14.87 14.04 -10.71
C GLU A 67 -14.22 12.74 -11.19
N ALA A 68 -13.22 12.85 -12.07
CA ALA A 68 -12.47 11.70 -12.59
C ALA A 68 -11.73 10.96 -11.46
N TYR A 69 -11.12 11.71 -10.52
CA TYR A 69 -10.48 11.13 -9.34
C TYR A 69 -11.45 10.33 -8.49
N THR A 70 -12.62 10.90 -8.17
CA THR A 70 -13.64 10.26 -7.36
C THR A 70 -14.19 8.99 -8.01
N GLN A 71 -14.39 9.02 -9.33
CA GLN A 71 -14.81 7.86 -10.12
C GLN A 71 -13.71 6.78 -10.12
N ALA A 72 -12.47 7.15 -10.40
CA ALA A 72 -11.35 6.21 -10.43
C ALA A 72 -11.11 5.53 -9.08
N LEU A 73 -11.29 6.22 -7.97
CA LEU A 73 -11.20 5.61 -6.64
C LEU A 73 -12.18 4.44 -6.45
N ARG A 74 -13.36 4.50 -7.06
CA ARG A 74 -14.40 3.47 -6.97
C ARG A 74 -14.19 2.35 -7.98
N GLU A 75 -13.92 2.69 -9.23
CA GLU A 75 -13.91 1.76 -10.37
C GLU A 75 -12.52 1.14 -10.57
N PHE A 76 -11.49 1.98 -10.68
CA PHE A 76 -10.11 1.55 -10.81
C PHE A 76 -9.60 0.97 -9.48
N ALA A 77 -10.10 1.43 -8.34
CA ALA A 77 -9.78 0.97 -6.99
C ALA A 77 -8.26 0.84 -6.72
N PRO A 78 -7.51 1.96 -6.72
CA PRO A 78 -6.05 1.97 -6.64
C PRO A 78 -5.51 1.42 -5.32
N ASP A 79 -4.29 0.92 -5.36
CA ASP A 79 -3.50 0.55 -4.17
C ASP A 79 -2.72 1.77 -3.65
N ILE A 80 -2.28 2.65 -4.58
CA ILE A 80 -1.54 3.89 -4.32
C ILE A 80 -2.14 5.02 -5.15
N VAL A 81 -2.19 6.20 -4.55
CA VAL A 81 -2.44 7.48 -5.22
C VAL A 81 -1.14 8.29 -5.21
N LEU A 82 -0.72 8.75 -6.38
CA LEU A 82 0.30 9.78 -6.54
C LEU A 82 -0.42 11.08 -6.87
N SER A 83 -0.30 12.09 -6.03
CA SER A 83 -0.98 13.38 -6.24
C SER A 83 0.02 14.49 -6.37
N ASP A 84 -0.05 15.27 -7.47
CA ASP A 84 0.61 16.57 -7.43
C ASP A 84 0.02 17.43 -6.32
N HIS A 85 0.85 18.30 -5.74
CA HIS A 85 0.41 19.12 -4.61
C HIS A 85 -0.31 20.39 -5.08
N ALA A 86 -0.05 20.87 -6.29
CA ALA A 86 -0.39 22.20 -6.81
C ALA A 86 -1.42 22.19 -7.94
N LEU A 87 -2.36 21.27 -7.94
CA LEU A 87 -3.48 21.28 -8.89
C LEU A 87 -4.37 22.50 -8.66
N ALA A 88 -4.76 23.14 -9.75
CA ALA A 88 -5.45 24.46 -9.71
C ALA A 88 -6.82 24.43 -8.99
N GLU A 89 -7.59 23.33 -9.15
CA GLU A 89 -8.97 23.24 -8.66
C GLU A 89 -9.18 22.16 -7.59
N PHE A 90 -8.24 21.25 -7.41
CA PHE A 90 -8.40 20.08 -6.53
C PHE A 90 -7.06 19.67 -5.91
N ASP A 91 -6.68 20.32 -4.83
CA ASP A 91 -5.40 20.14 -4.17
C ASP A 91 -5.22 18.75 -3.50
N ALA A 92 -3.98 18.39 -3.21
CA ALA A 92 -3.64 17.12 -2.59
C ALA A 92 -4.31 16.90 -1.23
N ARG A 93 -4.64 17.95 -0.48
CA ARG A 93 -5.35 17.83 0.81
C ARG A 93 -6.80 17.40 0.59
N SER A 94 -7.48 18.01 -0.36
CA SER A 94 -8.84 17.62 -0.75
C SER A 94 -8.87 16.23 -1.34
N ALA A 95 -7.87 15.85 -2.15
CA ALA A 95 -7.71 14.51 -2.67
C ALA A 95 -7.55 13.46 -1.55
N LEU A 96 -6.75 13.77 -0.53
CA LEU A 96 -6.56 12.91 0.64
C LEU A 96 -7.87 12.70 1.43
N GLN A 97 -8.67 13.74 1.63
CA GLN A 97 -9.96 13.62 2.31
C GLN A 97 -10.91 12.68 1.55
N VAL A 98 -11.04 12.88 0.24
CA VAL A 98 -11.87 12.00 -0.61
C VAL A 98 -11.35 10.56 -0.60
N LEU A 99 -10.03 10.36 -0.64
CA LEU A 99 -9.41 9.04 -0.53
C LEU A 99 -9.78 8.34 0.77
N GLN A 100 -9.68 9.04 1.90
CA GLN A 100 -9.98 8.49 3.24
C GLN A 100 -11.45 8.09 3.38
N GLU A 101 -12.35 8.77 2.68
CA GLU A 101 -13.79 8.44 2.67
C GLU A 101 -14.09 7.23 1.80
N ILE A 102 -13.53 7.18 0.59
CA ILE A 102 -13.90 6.19 -0.43
C ILE A 102 -13.03 4.93 -0.35
N ARG A 103 -11.71 5.11 -0.16
CA ARG A 103 -10.76 4.01 -0.20
C ARG A 103 -9.63 4.17 0.84
N PRO A 104 -9.97 4.06 2.12
CA PRO A 104 -9.02 4.31 3.23
C PRO A 104 -7.86 3.31 3.28
N THR A 105 -7.92 2.21 2.53
CA THR A 105 -6.84 1.23 2.44
C THR A 105 -5.73 1.63 1.47
N ALA A 106 -6.00 2.52 0.52
CA ALA A 106 -4.99 3.04 -0.40
C ALA A 106 -4.12 4.11 0.28
N ALA A 107 -2.85 4.18 -0.08
CA ALA A 107 -1.95 5.23 0.38
C ALA A 107 -1.97 6.42 -0.59
N LEU A 108 -1.73 7.63 -0.06
CA LEU A 108 -1.47 8.81 -0.89
C LEU A 108 -0.04 9.28 -0.65
N ILE A 109 0.69 9.45 -1.74
CA ILE A 109 2.03 10.03 -1.78
C ILE A 109 1.93 11.34 -2.56
N VAL A 110 2.38 12.44 -1.97
CA VAL A 110 2.43 13.74 -2.63
C VAL A 110 3.69 13.80 -3.49
N VAL A 111 3.55 14.12 -4.78
CA VAL A 111 4.67 14.32 -5.72
C VAL A 111 4.68 15.79 -6.09
N ALA A 112 5.73 16.53 -5.73
CA ALA A 112 5.76 17.98 -5.82
C ALA A 112 7.00 18.49 -6.55
N GLY A 113 6.84 19.53 -7.37
CA GLY A 113 7.98 20.25 -7.99
C GLY A 113 8.82 20.99 -6.95
N ALA A 114 8.16 21.66 -6.03
CA ALA A 114 8.73 22.29 -4.83
C ALA A 114 7.73 22.17 -3.68
N LEU A 115 8.24 21.95 -2.49
CA LEU A 115 7.41 21.88 -1.27
C LEU A 115 8.26 22.39 -0.11
N ASP A 116 7.73 23.33 0.68
CA ASP A 116 8.37 23.76 1.90
C ASP A 116 8.14 22.71 3.01
N GLU A 117 9.02 22.76 4.02
CA GLU A 117 9.02 21.77 5.11
C GLU A 117 7.71 21.82 5.93
N GLN A 118 7.13 22.99 6.10
CA GLN A 118 5.88 23.15 6.84
C GLN A 118 4.70 22.50 6.13
N SER A 119 4.59 22.72 4.82
CA SER A 119 3.58 22.10 3.97
C SER A 119 3.74 20.59 3.89
N ALA A 120 4.98 20.10 3.73
CA ALA A 120 5.28 18.66 3.76
C ALA A 120 4.83 18.02 5.07
N ALA A 121 5.20 18.61 6.20
CA ALA A 121 4.78 18.13 7.52
C ALA A 121 3.26 18.19 7.72
N ALA A 122 2.57 19.17 7.13
CA ALA A 122 1.12 19.28 7.18
C ALA A 122 0.41 18.14 6.41
N PHE A 123 0.92 17.75 5.24
CA PHE A 123 0.39 16.62 4.48
C PHE A 123 0.54 15.30 5.21
N VAL A 124 1.72 15.04 5.79
CA VAL A 124 1.97 13.81 6.57
C VAL A 124 1.07 13.77 7.81
N ARG A 125 0.92 14.88 8.54
CA ARG A 125 -0.03 14.96 9.69
C ARG A 125 -1.48 14.75 9.27
N ALA A 126 -1.87 15.16 8.06
CA ALA A 126 -3.20 14.92 7.54
C ALA A 126 -3.46 13.47 7.12
N GLY A 127 -2.41 12.64 7.05
CA GLY A 127 -2.49 11.21 6.74
C GLY A 127 -1.96 10.83 5.35
N ALA A 128 -1.29 11.75 4.65
CA ALA A 128 -0.47 11.36 3.51
C ALA A 128 0.69 10.47 3.99
N GLU A 129 1.04 9.47 3.22
CA GLU A 129 2.08 8.52 3.63
C GLU A 129 3.46 9.16 3.63
N GLU A 130 3.75 9.92 2.59
CA GLU A 130 5.04 10.59 2.40
C GLU A 130 4.92 11.64 1.29
N PHE A 131 5.97 12.41 1.06
CA PHE A 131 6.11 13.26 -0.12
C PHE A 131 7.42 12.93 -0.87
N VAL A 132 7.40 13.16 -2.19
CA VAL A 132 8.54 12.98 -3.08
C VAL A 132 8.69 14.20 -3.97
N LEU A 133 9.88 14.78 -4.03
CA LEU A 133 10.14 15.90 -4.95
C LEU A 133 10.33 15.37 -6.37
N LYS A 134 9.74 16.05 -7.38
CA LYS A 134 9.92 15.76 -8.82
C LYS A 134 11.41 15.84 -9.24
N SER A 135 12.22 16.60 -8.51
CA SER A 135 13.68 16.65 -8.66
C SER A 135 14.41 15.40 -8.11
N ASN A 136 13.74 14.54 -7.35
CA ASN A 136 14.33 13.34 -6.73
C ASN A 136 13.40 12.13 -6.84
N LEU A 137 12.92 11.81 -8.03
CA LEU A 137 12.04 10.68 -8.31
C LEU A 137 12.70 9.31 -8.06
N ALA A 138 14.03 9.26 -7.86
CA ALA A 138 14.69 8.02 -7.45
C ALA A 138 14.16 7.48 -6.10
N ARG A 139 13.57 8.34 -5.26
CA ARG A 139 12.91 7.94 -4.00
C ARG A 139 11.50 7.38 -4.20
N LEU A 140 10.87 7.58 -5.37
CA LEU A 140 9.45 7.28 -5.55
C LEU A 140 9.14 5.79 -5.32
N VAL A 141 9.88 4.89 -5.94
CA VAL A 141 9.62 3.45 -5.82
C VAL A 141 9.89 2.94 -4.40
N PRO A 142 11.02 3.24 -3.74
CA PRO A 142 11.21 2.91 -2.33
C PRO A 142 10.09 3.44 -1.42
N THR A 143 9.58 4.64 -1.68
CA THR A 143 8.47 5.24 -0.92
C THR A 143 7.16 4.47 -1.15
N ILE A 144 6.85 4.09 -2.39
CA ILE A 144 5.70 3.25 -2.73
C ILE A 144 5.77 1.91 -1.99
N GLU A 145 6.91 1.24 -2.02
CA GLU A 145 7.10 -0.07 -1.35
C GLU A 145 6.93 0.04 0.17
N ALA A 146 7.46 1.10 0.78
CA ALA A 146 7.30 1.38 2.19
C ALA A 146 5.83 1.63 2.56
N ALA A 147 5.13 2.47 1.78
CA ALA A 147 3.70 2.76 1.95
C ALA A 147 2.84 1.49 1.89
N LEU A 148 3.05 0.67 0.87
CA LEU A 148 2.35 -0.60 0.71
C LEU A 148 2.60 -1.55 1.88
N SER A 149 3.85 -1.65 2.34
CA SER A 149 4.22 -2.53 3.46
C SER A 149 3.45 -2.18 4.73
N VAL A 150 3.24 -0.89 5.00
CA VAL A 150 2.47 -0.40 6.16
C VAL A 150 0.97 -0.69 6.01
N ARG A 151 0.42 -0.61 4.79
CA ARG A 151 -1.03 -0.70 4.54
C ARG A 151 -1.53 -2.11 4.20
N ARG A 152 -0.67 -3.01 3.74
CA ARG A 152 -1.03 -4.42 3.45
C ARG A 152 -1.85 -5.12 4.54
N PRO A 153 -1.63 -4.90 5.85
CA PRO A 153 -2.47 -5.48 6.87
C PRO A 153 -3.95 -5.05 6.80
N LEU A 154 -4.25 -3.82 6.32
CA LEU A 154 -5.62 -3.34 6.15
C LEU A 154 -6.40 -4.12 5.10
N GLU A 155 -5.73 -4.56 4.01
CA GLU A 155 -6.35 -5.33 2.94
C GLU A 155 -6.90 -6.68 3.41
N ARG A 156 -6.38 -7.17 4.55
CA ARG A 156 -6.83 -8.41 5.19
C ARG A 156 -8.08 -8.22 6.03
N LEU A 157 -8.48 -6.97 6.29
CA LEU A 157 -9.67 -6.66 7.06
C LEU A 157 -10.89 -6.64 6.15
N THR A 158 -12.01 -7.16 6.67
CA THR A 158 -13.30 -6.97 6.02
C THR A 158 -13.76 -5.51 6.18
N PRO A 159 -14.70 -5.01 5.33
CA PRO A 159 -15.25 -3.66 5.50
C PRO A 159 -15.77 -3.42 6.92
N ARG A 160 -16.41 -4.42 7.53
CA ARG A 160 -16.94 -4.33 8.90
C ARG A 160 -15.82 -4.25 9.94
N GLN A 161 -14.72 -4.97 9.76
CA GLN A 161 -13.56 -4.90 10.66
C GLN A 161 -12.83 -3.56 10.52
N LEU A 162 -12.75 -3.01 9.33
CA LEU A 162 -12.18 -1.69 9.09
C LEU A 162 -13.00 -0.60 9.79
N GLU A 163 -14.34 -0.70 9.73
CA GLU A 163 -15.27 0.20 10.42
C GLU A 163 -15.11 0.10 11.96
N VAL A 164 -15.03 -1.11 12.50
CA VAL A 164 -14.76 -1.33 13.94
C VAL A 164 -13.41 -0.73 14.34
N LEU A 165 -12.36 -0.94 13.55
CA LEU A 165 -11.03 -0.37 13.81
C LEU A 165 -11.06 1.17 13.82
N ARG A 166 -11.80 1.79 12.89
CA ARG A 166 -11.97 3.24 12.82
C ARG A 166 -12.64 3.76 14.07
N LEU A 167 -13.76 3.16 14.50
CA LEU A 167 -14.51 3.58 15.70
C LEU A 167 -13.69 3.39 16.99
N MET A 168 -12.90 2.31 17.08
CA MET A 168 -11.96 2.12 18.19
C MET A 168 -10.90 3.23 18.22
N ALA A 169 -10.38 3.61 17.06
CA ALA A 169 -9.36 4.65 16.95
C ALA A 169 -9.91 6.06 17.24
N GLN A 170 -11.22 6.27 17.08
CA GLN A 170 -11.95 7.47 17.52
C GLN A 170 -12.23 7.47 19.03
N GLY A 171 -11.79 6.45 19.78
CA GLY A 171 -11.94 6.38 21.22
C GLY A 171 -13.26 5.79 21.71
N LEU A 172 -14.12 5.26 20.83
CA LEU A 172 -15.38 4.66 21.23
C LEU A 172 -15.15 3.35 22.02
N THR A 173 -15.91 3.18 23.07
CA THR A 173 -15.93 1.95 23.87
C THR A 173 -16.68 0.81 23.16
N THR A 174 -16.44 -0.44 23.55
CA THR A 174 -17.15 -1.61 23.01
C THR A 174 -18.69 -1.46 23.03
N PRO A 175 -19.35 -0.97 24.11
CA PRO A 175 -20.78 -0.74 24.10
C PRO A 175 -21.25 0.35 23.13
N GLU A 176 -20.48 1.42 22.95
CA GLU A 176 -20.80 2.50 22.01
C GLU A 176 -20.70 2.02 20.57
N ILE A 177 -19.62 1.29 20.22
CA ILE A 177 -19.45 0.66 18.91
C ILE A 177 -20.59 -0.31 18.64
N ALA A 178 -20.92 -1.17 19.62
CA ALA A 178 -22.02 -2.14 19.49
C ALA A 178 -23.36 -1.46 19.20
N ARG A 179 -23.66 -0.36 19.89
CA ARG A 179 -24.87 0.44 19.67
C ARG A 179 -24.86 1.08 18.28
N GLN A 180 -23.79 1.73 17.90
CA GLN A 180 -23.67 2.41 16.61
C GLN A 180 -23.78 1.45 15.43
N LEU A 181 -23.20 0.26 15.56
CA LEU A 181 -23.18 -0.75 14.50
C LEU A 181 -24.34 -1.74 14.57
N GLN A 182 -25.25 -1.60 15.55
CA GLN A 182 -26.39 -2.49 15.81
C GLN A 182 -25.95 -3.95 15.98
N LEU A 183 -24.87 -4.18 16.73
CA LEU A 183 -24.30 -5.48 17.05
C LEU A 183 -24.28 -5.75 18.55
N SER A 184 -24.03 -7.01 18.95
CA SER A 184 -23.77 -7.33 20.35
C SER A 184 -22.34 -6.93 20.75
N GLY A 185 -22.12 -6.62 22.04
CA GLY A 185 -20.77 -6.39 22.56
C GLY A 185 -19.84 -7.59 22.32
N LYS A 186 -20.36 -8.82 22.42
CA LYS A 186 -19.62 -10.04 22.12
C LYS A 186 -19.15 -10.10 20.67
N THR A 187 -19.98 -9.63 19.73
CA THR A 187 -19.63 -9.56 18.31
C THR A 187 -18.49 -8.55 18.08
N ILE A 188 -18.53 -7.40 18.78
CA ILE A 188 -17.43 -6.40 18.69
C ILE A 188 -16.12 -6.98 19.24
N GLU A 189 -16.16 -7.68 20.38
CA GLU A 189 -14.94 -8.33 20.91
C GLU A 189 -14.38 -9.38 19.95
N THR A 190 -15.25 -10.13 19.27
CA THR A 190 -14.82 -11.07 18.22
C THR A 190 -14.12 -10.32 17.07
N HIS A 191 -14.71 -9.21 16.57
CA HIS A 191 -14.06 -8.38 15.54
C HIS A 191 -12.72 -7.83 16.00
N ARG A 192 -12.60 -7.36 17.25
CA ARG A 192 -11.33 -6.87 17.83
C ARG A 192 -10.24 -7.95 17.80
N GLY A 193 -10.57 -9.16 18.26
CA GLY A 193 -9.63 -10.29 18.25
C GLY A 193 -9.16 -10.65 16.84
N GLU A 194 -10.08 -10.67 15.87
CA GLU A 194 -9.75 -10.93 14.47
C GLU A 194 -8.91 -9.81 13.85
N ILE A 195 -9.20 -8.54 14.16
CA ILE A 195 -8.41 -7.39 13.71
C ILE A 195 -6.98 -7.52 14.24
N MET A 196 -6.81 -7.72 15.55
CA MET A 196 -5.50 -7.91 16.18
C MET A 196 -4.68 -9.01 15.50
N LYS A 197 -5.31 -10.16 15.25
CA LYS A 197 -4.68 -11.29 14.56
C LYS A 197 -4.25 -10.94 13.13
N ARG A 198 -5.11 -10.27 12.36
CA ARG A 198 -4.85 -9.95 10.94
C ARG A 198 -3.83 -8.84 10.76
N VAL A 199 -3.84 -7.84 11.64
CA VAL A 199 -2.90 -6.71 11.63
C VAL A 199 -1.57 -7.10 12.30
N GLY A 200 -1.56 -8.10 13.18
CA GLY A 200 -0.38 -8.53 13.93
C GLY A 200 -0.05 -7.61 15.09
N ILE A 201 -1.03 -6.86 15.60
CA ILE A 201 -0.90 -5.95 16.76
C ILE A 201 -1.84 -6.46 17.86
N HIS A 202 -1.30 -6.73 19.04
CA HIS A 202 -2.01 -7.47 20.09
C HIS A 202 -2.51 -6.62 21.26
N ASP A 203 -2.43 -5.30 21.14
CA ASP A 203 -2.93 -4.36 22.13
C ASP A 203 -3.71 -3.22 21.47
N ILE A 204 -4.63 -2.60 22.24
CA ILE A 204 -5.53 -1.57 21.74
C ILE A 204 -4.76 -0.29 21.39
N VAL A 205 -3.80 0.10 22.22
CA VAL A 205 -3.01 1.32 22.01
C VAL A 205 -2.21 1.22 20.70
N GLY A 206 -1.62 0.06 20.45
CA GLY A 206 -0.94 -0.25 19.19
C GLY A 206 -1.87 -0.18 17.99
N LEU A 207 -3.12 -0.71 18.10
CA LEU A 207 -4.11 -0.62 17.03
C LEU A 207 -4.54 0.82 16.76
N VAL A 208 -4.76 1.63 17.80
CA VAL A 208 -5.11 3.05 17.65
C VAL A 208 -3.97 3.80 16.97
N ARG A 209 -2.73 3.64 17.43
CA ARG A 209 -1.55 4.25 16.81
C ARG A 209 -1.38 3.83 15.35
N TYR A 210 -1.64 2.57 15.04
CA TYR A 210 -1.61 2.07 13.68
C TYR A 210 -2.70 2.72 12.81
N ALA A 211 -3.94 2.81 13.31
CA ALA A 211 -5.05 3.45 12.59
C ALA A 211 -4.79 4.94 12.31
N VAL A 212 -4.21 5.67 13.27
CA VAL A 212 -3.75 7.06 13.07
C VAL A 212 -2.64 7.11 12.01
N ARG A 213 -1.63 6.25 12.12
CA ARG A 213 -0.51 6.20 11.19
C ARG A 213 -0.94 5.97 9.74
N VAL A 214 -1.93 5.11 9.51
CA VAL A 214 -2.45 4.82 8.16
C VAL A 214 -3.56 5.78 7.72
N GLY A 215 -3.83 6.84 8.50
CA GLY A 215 -4.80 7.87 8.14
C GLY A 215 -6.26 7.41 8.20
N LEU A 216 -6.59 6.33 8.93
CA LEU A 216 -7.97 5.90 9.14
C LEU A 216 -8.76 6.87 10.01
N VAL A 217 -8.07 7.59 10.88
CA VAL A 217 -8.59 8.66 11.74
C VAL A 217 -7.56 9.78 11.82
N SER A 218 -8.05 11.02 11.97
CA SER A 218 -7.18 12.15 12.24
C SER A 218 -6.65 12.09 13.67
N PRO A 219 -5.41 12.55 13.95
CA PRO A 219 -4.89 12.67 15.31
C PRO A 219 -5.75 13.59 16.21
N ASP A 220 -6.50 14.50 15.59
CA ASP A 220 -7.31 15.53 16.24
C ASP A 220 -8.80 15.16 16.31
N SER A 221 -9.15 13.87 16.09
CA SER A 221 -10.55 13.37 16.05
C SER A 221 -11.02 12.93 17.41
#